data_3c84ba481dba832f47fb022b76b6db1b
#
_entry.id   3c84ba481dba832f47fb022b76b6db1b
#
_cell.length_a   1.000
_cell.length_b   1.000
_cell.length_c   1.000
_cell.angle_alpha   90.00
_cell.angle_beta   90.00
_cell.angle_gamma   90.00
#
_symmetry.space_group_name_H-M   'P 1'
#
loop_
_entity.id
_entity.type
_entity.pdbx_description
1 polymer ?
#
loop_
_entity_poly.entity_id
_entity_poly.type
_entity_poly.pdbx_seq_one_letter_code
_entity_poly.pdbx_strand_id
1 'polypeptide(L)'
;MRTNLKPMIFILLIFGMLVIAKPLMAVEGGVTHYVPGAMATMIDLAPTDPGWVLLPAYMHYQGEASASATIPTAGLVTAGLDATSDAVLMGGFYTLPKQVFGAFYTVGAFLPYVWMDVEARVDSALGSVQRSESNAGLGDITVIPALLAWESDFWQYTAALPIYAPTGDFEVGSLANTGLNYWTFDPTVGVSYNNEKNGFNWAIFGGLSLSTEN
;
A
#
# COMPACT_ATOMS: atom_id res chain seq x y z
N MET A 1 22.57 -0.97 33.64
CA MET A 1 22.51 -0.63 32.20
C MET A 1 21.32 -1.39 31.60
N ARG A 2 20.14 -0.75 31.44
CA ARG A 2 19.04 -1.36 30.70
C ARG A 2 19.37 -1.16 29.22
N THR A 3 19.80 -2.21 28.56
CA THR A 3 19.94 -2.21 27.11
C THR A 3 18.59 -1.84 26.50
N ASN A 4 18.54 -0.72 25.76
CA ASN A 4 17.35 -0.32 25.02
C ASN A 4 17.08 -1.39 23.95
N LEU A 5 16.19 -2.33 24.26
CA LEU A 5 15.87 -3.47 23.38
C LEU A 5 15.15 -3.01 22.09
N LYS A 6 14.50 -1.84 22.14
CA LYS A 6 13.70 -1.27 21.05
C LYS A 6 14.48 -1.08 19.74
N PRO A 7 15.61 -0.33 19.70
CA PRO A 7 16.35 -0.17 18.45
C PRO A 7 16.96 -1.49 17.94
N MET A 8 17.28 -2.41 18.83
CA MET A 8 17.82 -3.72 18.43
C MET A 8 16.76 -4.59 17.72
N ILE A 9 15.53 -4.61 18.21
CA ILE A 9 14.42 -5.30 17.54
C ILE A 9 14.17 -4.69 16.17
N PHE A 10 14.18 -3.36 16.06
CA PHE A 10 13.99 -2.63 14.82
C PHE A 10 15.08 -2.97 13.78
N ILE A 11 16.36 -2.98 14.19
CA ILE A 11 17.48 -3.37 13.32
C ILE A 11 17.34 -4.82 12.85
N LEU A 12 16.90 -5.74 13.73
CA LEU A 12 16.68 -7.14 13.37
C LEU A 12 15.53 -7.29 12.36
N LEU A 13 14.47 -6.48 12.46
CA LEU A 13 13.37 -6.48 11.50
C LEU A 13 13.84 -5.98 10.12
N ILE A 14 14.59 -4.88 10.06
CA ILE A 14 15.18 -4.37 8.80
C ILE A 14 16.09 -5.43 8.19
N PHE A 15 16.97 -6.03 8.98
CA PHE A 15 17.89 -7.05 8.48
C PHE A 15 17.15 -8.29 7.99
N GLY A 16 16.09 -8.71 8.69
CA GLY A 16 15.22 -9.79 8.27
C GLY A 16 14.56 -9.52 6.91
N MET A 17 14.07 -8.31 6.67
CA MET A 17 13.51 -7.90 5.38
C MET A 17 14.56 -7.95 4.25
N LEU A 18 15.77 -7.46 4.49
CA LEU A 18 16.85 -7.48 3.49
C LEU A 18 17.28 -8.90 3.10
N VAL A 19 17.22 -9.85 4.03
CA VAL A 19 17.60 -11.26 3.78
C VAL A 19 16.53 -12.00 2.95
N ILE A 20 15.26 -11.60 3.07
CA ILE A 20 14.14 -12.21 2.36
C ILE A 20 13.99 -11.64 0.94
N ALA A 21 14.56 -10.47 0.66
CA ALA A 21 14.51 -9.82 -0.64
C ALA A 21 15.21 -10.68 -1.72
N LYS A 22 14.44 -11.54 -2.37
CA LYS A 22 14.84 -12.15 -3.65
C LYS A 22 14.66 -11.10 -4.75
N PRO A 23 15.34 -11.24 -5.93
CA PRO A 23 14.99 -10.41 -7.07
C PRO A 23 13.51 -10.63 -7.38
N LEU A 24 12.70 -9.64 -7.01
CA LEU A 24 11.27 -9.64 -7.25
C LEU A 24 11.08 -9.42 -8.75
N MET A 25 10.44 -10.37 -9.41
CA MET A 25 9.91 -10.15 -10.75
C MET A 25 8.86 -9.04 -10.63
N ALA A 26 8.88 -8.07 -11.54
CA ALA A 26 7.85 -7.03 -11.56
C ALA A 26 6.47 -7.70 -11.68
N VAL A 27 5.53 -7.26 -10.86
CA VAL A 27 4.13 -7.66 -10.95
C VAL A 27 3.61 -7.29 -12.35
N GLU A 28 2.70 -8.08 -12.90
CA GLU A 28 2.12 -7.89 -14.22
C GLU A 28 1.66 -6.42 -14.41
N GLY A 29 2.15 -5.76 -15.47
CA GLY A 29 1.85 -4.35 -15.75
C GLY A 29 2.47 -3.33 -14.80
N GLY A 30 3.24 -3.74 -13.78
CA GLY A 30 3.80 -2.82 -12.78
C GLY A 30 2.76 -2.23 -11.83
N VAL A 31 1.53 -2.72 -11.86
CA VAL A 31 0.44 -2.29 -10.97
C VAL A 31 0.59 -3.01 -9.63
N THR A 32 0.58 -2.27 -8.54
CA THR A 32 0.66 -2.82 -7.18
C THR A 32 -0.40 -2.18 -6.30
N HIS A 33 -0.69 -2.79 -5.16
CA HIS A 33 -1.55 -2.18 -4.14
C HIS A 33 -0.90 -0.96 -3.45
N TYR A 34 0.41 -0.80 -3.61
CA TYR A 34 1.11 0.33 -3.04
C TYR A 34 0.77 1.62 -3.80
N VAL A 35 0.20 2.58 -3.09
CA VAL A 35 -0.07 3.92 -3.62
C VAL A 35 1.08 4.84 -3.21
N PRO A 36 1.89 5.33 -4.15
CA PRO A 36 2.97 6.25 -3.85
C PRO A 36 2.47 7.48 -3.08
N GLY A 37 3.11 7.78 -1.95
CA GLY A 37 2.76 8.91 -1.11
C GLY A 37 1.67 8.64 -0.06
N ALA A 38 0.94 7.53 -0.11
CA ALA A 38 -0.08 7.21 0.88
C ALA A 38 0.48 7.16 2.31
N MET A 39 1.70 6.61 2.48
CA MET A 39 2.38 6.58 3.78
C MET A 39 2.87 7.97 4.23
N ALA A 40 3.13 8.89 3.30
CA ALA A 40 3.62 10.23 3.63
C ALA A 40 2.57 11.11 4.33
N THR A 41 1.29 10.84 4.12
CA THR A 41 0.18 11.52 4.79
C THR A 41 -0.12 10.95 6.18
N MET A 42 0.53 9.84 6.55
CA MET A 42 0.30 9.09 7.79
C MET A 42 1.54 9.07 8.70
N ILE A 43 2.44 10.03 8.55
CA ILE A 43 3.72 10.13 9.27
C ILE A 43 3.56 10.00 10.79
N ASP A 44 2.47 10.55 11.34
CA ASP A 44 2.21 10.61 12.77
C ASP A 44 1.14 9.62 13.23
N LEU A 45 0.78 8.62 12.42
CA LEU A 45 -0.46 7.88 12.60
C LEU A 45 -0.31 6.43 13.06
N ALA A 46 0.82 5.99 13.57
CA ALA A 46 0.79 4.75 14.33
C ALA A 46 0.10 5.08 15.69
N PRO A 47 -1.13 4.61 15.91
CA PRO A 47 -1.86 4.97 17.13
C PRO A 47 -1.18 4.38 18.35
N THR A 48 -1.01 5.19 19.38
CA THR A 48 -0.41 4.77 20.67
C THR A 48 -1.39 4.84 21.83
N ASP A 49 -2.55 5.46 21.61
CA ASP A 49 -3.64 5.45 22.58
C ASP A 49 -4.59 4.27 22.31
N PRO A 50 -4.98 3.51 23.35
CA PRO A 50 -5.96 2.44 23.21
C PRO A 50 -7.32 2.96 22.72
N GLY A 51 -7.92 2.26 21.77
CA GLY A 51 -9.23 2.62 21.25
C GLY A 51 -9.37 2.53 19.75
N TRP A 52 -10.46 3.07 19.24
CA TRP A 52 -10.78 3.10 17.83
C TRP A 52 -10.36 4.40 17.16
N VAL A 53 -9.77 4.28 15.97
CA VAL A 53 -9.54 5.38 15.04
C VAL A 53 -10.23 5.03 13.73
N LEU A 54 -11.23 5.81 13.32
CA LEU A 54 -11.93 5.65 12.05
C LEU A 54 -11.35 6.63 11.04
N LEU A 55 -11.03 6.14 9.83
CA LEU A 55 -10.37 6.89 8.78
C LEU A 55 -11.15 6.78 7.47
N PRO A 56 -12.20 7.60 7.26
CA PRO A 56 -12.75 7.77 5.92
C PRO A 56 -11.75 8.56 5.08
N ALA A 57 -11.45 8.08 3.88
CA ALA A 57 -10.56 8.78 2.96
C ALA A 57 -11.15 8.79 1.54
N TYR A 58 -10.86 9.83 0.79
CA TYR A 58 -11.07 9.91 -0.64
C TYR A 58 -9.71 10.01 -1.32
N MET A 59 -9.54 9.24 -2.37
CA MET A 59 -8.34 9.24 -3.19
C MET A 59 -8.71 9.51 -4.64
N HIS A 60 -7.95 10.37 -5.28
CA HIS A 60 -7.98 10.58 -6.72
C HIS A 60 -6.61 10.28 -7.29
N TYR A 61 -6.55 9.44 -8.30
CA TYR A 61 -5.32 9.08 -9.00
C TYR A 61 -5.51 9.27 -10.50
N GLN A 62 -4.52 9.86 -11.14
CA GLN A 62 -4.42 9.94 -12.59
C GLN A 62 -3.01 9.55 -13.00
N GLY A 63 -2.90 8.64 -13.94
CA GLY A 63 -1.63 8.15 -14.44
C GLY A 63 -1.66 7.94 -15.93
N GLU A 64 -0.54 8.27 -16.57
CA GLU A 64 -0.30 8.04 -17.98
C GLU A 64 0.96 7.17 -18.14
N ALA A 65 0.85 6.12 -18.92
CA ALA A 65 1.99 5.33 -19.32
C ALA A 65 2.10 5.36 -20.84
N SER A 66 3.03 6.16 -21.35
CA SER A 66 3.31 6.24 -22.80
C SER A 66 4.47 5.34 -23.17
N ALA A 67 4.32 4.57 -24.24
CA ALA A 67 5.21 3.48 -24.51
C ALA A 67 6.25 3.75 -25.58
N SER A 68 7.48 3.73 -25.15
CA SER A 68 8.55 3.02 -25.88
C SER A 68 8.60 1.51 -25.53
N ALA A 69 7.72 1.02 -24.67
CA ALA A 69 7.61 -0.38 -24.22
C ALA A 69 6.14 -0.83 -24.16
N THR A 70 5.87 -2.03 -24.62
CA THR A 70 4.58 -2.68 -24.50
C THR A 70 4.31 -3.01 -23.01
N ILE A 71 3.16 -2.59 -22.50
CA ILE A 71 2.78 -2.80 -21.09
C ILE A 71 1.74 -3.92 -21.07
N PRO A 72 2.03 -5.07 -20.45
CA PRO A 72 1.02 -6.10 -20.23
C PRO A 72 0.06 -5.63 -19.11
N THR A 73 -1.22 -5.63 -19.40
CA THR A 73 -2.28 -5.28 -18.44
C THR A 73 -3.42 -6.27 -18.58
N ALA A 74 -3.71 -7.02 -17.53
CA ALA A 74 -4.76 -8.04 -17.48
C ALA A 74 -4.77 -8.98 -18.70
N GLY A 75 -3.60 -9.43 -19.17
CA GLY A 75 -3.43 -10.28 -20.35
C GLY A 75 -3.46 -9.55 -21.69
N LEU A 76 -3.59 -8.22 -21.71
CA LEU A 76 -3.51 -7.37 -22.89
C LEU A 76 -2.12 -6.74 -23.02
N VAL A 77 -1.70 -6.46 -24.24
CA VAL A 77 -0.46 -5.73 -24.55
C VAL A 77 -0.83 -4.38 -25.14
N THR A 78 -0.51 -3.29 -24.43
CA THR A 78 -0.85 -1.92 -24.83
C THR A 78 0.40 -1.10 -25.14
N ALA A 79 0.29 -0.13 -26.05
CA ALA A 79 1.35 0.80 -26.41
C ALA A 79 1.25 2.15 -25.68
N GLY A 80 0.13 2.42 -25.03
CA GLY A 80 -0.14 3.57 -24.18
C GLY A 80 -1.33 3.27 -23.29
N LEU A 81 -1.30 3.78 -22.09
CA LEU A 81 -2.37 3.61 -21.09
C LEU A 81 -2.58 4.94 -20.38
N ASP A 82 -3.81 5.41 -20.37
CA ASP A 82 -4.28 6.53 -19.55
C ASP A 82 -5.30 5.98 -18.55
N ALA A 83 -5.08 6.20 -17.27
CA ALA A 83 -5.98 5.70 -16.23
C ALA A 83 -6.33 6.82 -15.25
N THR A 84 -7.61 6.94 -14.95
CA THR A 84 -8.13 7.77 -13.87
C THR A 84 -8.87 6.88 -12.89
N SER A 85 -8.60 7.05 -11.61
CA SER A 85 -9.26 6.30 -10.55
C SER A 85 -9.64 7.23 -9.41
N ASP A 86 -10.90 7.15 -9.02
CA ASP A 86 -11.43 7.74 -7.79
C ASP A 86 -11.78 6.64 -6.81
N ALA A 87 -11.44 6.80 -5.54
CA ALA A 87 -11.77 5.81 -4.53
C ALA A 87 -12.21 6.46 -3.22
N VAL A 88 -13.19 5.83 -2.58
CA VAL A 88 -13.56 6.11 -1.20
C VAL A 88 -13.14 4.91 -0.36
N LEU A 89 -12.29 5.16 0.64
CA LEU A 89 -11.87 4.17 1.61
C LEU A 89 -12.64 4.35 2.91
N MET A 90 -13.20 3.26 3.40
CA MET A 90 -13.85 3.20 4.71
C MET A 90 -13.11 2.18 5.56
N GLY A 91 -12.65 2.60 6.73
CA GLY A 91 -11.93 1.69 7.60
C GLY A 91 -11.38 2.38 8.84
N GLY A 92 -10.44 1.72 9.48
CA GLY A 92 -9.79 2.25 10.67
C GLY A 92 -8.95 1.23 11.40
N PHE A 93 -8.57 1.63 12.60
CA PHE A 93 -7.69 0.87 13.48
C PHE A 93 -8.33 0.68 14.86
N TYR A 94 -7.92 -0.38 15.52
CA TYR A 94 -8.17 -0.59 16.94
C TYR A 94 -6.86 -0.90 17.67
N THR A 95 -6.47 -0.02 18.58
CA THR A 95 -5.28 -0.20 19.42
C THR A 95 -5.67 -0.90 20.71
N LEU A 96 -4.99 -1.98 21.02
CA LEU A 96 -5.23 -2.77 22.23
C LEU A 96 -4.77 -2.01 23.48
N PRO A 97 -5.46 -2.19 24.62
CA PRO A 97 -5.07 -1.54 25.87
C PRO A 97 -3.80 -2.10 26.50
N LYS A 98 -3.28 -3.23 25.98
CA LYS A 98 -2.06 -3.88 26.47
C LYS A 98 -0.98 -3.84 25.41
N GLN A 99 0.22 -3.48 25.85
CA GLN A 99 1.40 -3.54 24.99
C GLN A 99 1.86 -4.99 24.77
N VAL A 100 2.33 -5.25 23.54
CA VAL A 100 2.93 -6.52 23.12
C VAL A 100 4.39 -6.26 22.78
N PHE A 101 5.32 -6.96 23.43
CA PHE A 101 6.77 -6.71 23.30
C PHE A 101 7.18 -5.25 23.56
N GLY A 102 6.45 -4.57 24.43
CA GLY A 102 6.68 -3.14 24.74
C GLY A 102 6.23 -2.17 23.64
N ALA A 103 5.51 -2.64 22.63
CA ALA A 103 4.86 -1.84 21.60
C ALA A 103 3.36 -1.70 21.86
N PHE A 104 2.77 -0.61 21.45
CA PHE A 104 1.34 -0.54 21.23
C PHE A 104 0.99 -1.45 20.05
N TYR A 105 0.00 -2.30 20.23
CA TYR A 105 -0.43 -3.25 19.23
C TYR A 105 -1.77 -2.82 18.66
N THR A 106 -1.80 -2.63 17.35
CA THR A 106 -2.96 -2.14 16.63
C THR A 106 -3.32 -3.11 15.52
N VAL A 107 -4.61 -3.32 15.30
CA VAL A 107 -5.16 -4.02 14.15
C VAL A 107 -5.96 -3.04 13.32
N GLY A 108 -6.07 -3.28 12.01
CA GLY A 108 -6.83 -2.41 11.13
C GLY A 108 -7.44 -3.14 9.95
N ALA A 109 -8.43 -2.50 9.33
CA ALA A 109 -9.00 -2.96 8.07
C ALA A 109 -9.57 -1.77 7.27
N PHE A 110 -9.50 -1.87 5.93
CA PHE A 110 -10.02 -0.89 5.00
C PHE A 110 -10.74 -1.56 3.86
N LEU A 111 -11.88 -0.98 3.49
CA LEU A 111 -12.71 -1.39 2.37
C LEU A 111 -12.75 -0.24 1.36
N PRO A 112 -12.13 -0.36 0.19
CA PRO A 112 -12.21 0.61 -0.87
C PRO A 112 -13.45 0.37 -1.75
N TYR A 113 -14.08 1.45 -2.21
CA TYR A 113 -14.97 1.45 -3.35
C TYR A 113 -14.35 2.34 -4.42
N VAL A 114 -14.16 1.79 -5.62
CA VAL A 114 -13.34 2.38 -6.68
C VAL A 114 -14.20 2.66 -7.91
N TRP A 115 -14.03 3.83 -8.50
CA TRP A 115 -14.46 4.18 -9.85
C TRP A 115 -13.21 4.31 -10.71
N MET A 116 -13.17 3.61 -11.83
CA MET A 116 -12.00 3.54 -12.69
C MET A 116 -12.39 3.75 -14.15
N ASP A 117 -11.65 4.64 -14.81
CA ASP A 117 -11.74 4.88 -16.24
C ASP A 117 -10.36 4.65 -16.84
N VAL A 118 -10.26 3.76 -17.84
CA VAL A 118 -9.01 3.39 -18.47
C VAL A 118 -9.13 3.47 -19.98
N GLU A 119 -8.20 4.17 -20.60
CA GLU A 119 -8.02 4.20 -22.06
C GLU A 119 -6.70 3.55 -22.44
N ALA A 120 -6.77 2.58 -23.35
CA ALA A 120 -5.60 1.92 -23.91
C ALA A 120 -5.49 2.21 -25.40
N ARG A 121 -4.27 2.51 -25.88
CA ARG A 121 -3.96 2.69 -27.29
C ARG A 121 -2.98 1.64 -27.75
N VAL A 122 -3.28 1.02 -28.87
CA VAL A 122 -2.38 0.08 -29.55
C VAL A 122 -2.06 0.65 -30.91
N ASP A 123 -0.82 1.05 -31.11
CA ASP A 123 -0.33 1.52 -32.40
C ASP A 123 0.27 0.34 -33.18
N SER A 124 -0.17 0.13 -34.41
CA SER A 124 0.35 -0.90 -35.31
C SER A 124 0.65 -0.31 -36.68
N ALA A 125 1.40 -1.06 -37.51
CA ALA A 125 1.67 -0.67 -38.90
C ALA A 125 0.40 -0.53 -39.76
N LEU A 126 -0.74 -1.06 -39.30
CA LEU A 126 -2.06 -1.02 -39.96
C LEU A 126 -2.97 0.09 -39.45
N GLY A 127 -2.53 0.84 -38.42
CA GLY A 127 -3.30 1.91 -37.76
C GLY A 127 -3.27 1.80 -36.23
N SER A 128 -3.83 2.81 -35.56
CA SER A 128 -4.03 2.81 -34.12
C SER A 128 -5.44 2.35 -33.76
N VAL A 129 -5.56 1.49 -32.74
CA VAL A 129 -6.83 1.09 -32.14
C VAL A 129 -6.84 1.65 -30.72
N GLN A 130 -7.92 2.34 -30.36
CA GLN A 130 -8.17 2.83 -29.01
C GLN A 130 -9.31 2.02 -28.40
N ARG A 131 -9.13 1.60 -27.17
CA ARG A 131 -10.13 0.93 -26.35
C ARG A 131 -10.26 1.68 -25.05
N SER A 132 -11.48 1.95 -24.63
CA SER A 132 -11.80 2.63 -23.38
C SER A 132 -12.77 1.77 -22.58
N GLU A 133 -12.53 1.62 -21.30
CA GLU A 133 -13.40 0.90 -20.38
C GLU A 133 -13.53 1.66 -19.07
N SER A 134 -14.73 1.59 -18.49
CA SER A 134 -15.04 2.14 -17.18
C SER A 134 -15.65 1.05 -16.31
N ASN A 135 -15.26 1.01 -15.05
CA ASN A 135 -15.80 0.09 -14.06
C ASN A 135 -15.94 0.78 -12.70
N ALA A 136 -16.88 0.31 -11.88
CA ALA A 136 -17.03 0.77 -10.51
C ALA A 136 -17.47 -0.40 -9.61
N GLY A 137 -16.80 -0.56 -8.48
CA GLY A 137 -17.07 -1.67 -7.58
C GLY A 137 -16.22 -1.62 -6.31
N LEU A 138 -16.38 -2.65 -5.49
CA LEU A 138 -15.48 -2.87 -4.36
C LEU A 138 -14.10 -3.22 -4.88
N GLY A 139 -13.08 -2.63 -4.28
CA GLY A 139 -11.69 -3.00 -4.53
C GLY A 139 -11.19 -4.07 -3.57
N ASP A 140 -9.89 -4.29 -3.58
CA ASP A 140 -9.24 -5.28 -2.72
C ASP A 140 -9.22 -4.81 -1.27
N ILE A 141 -9.79 -5.62 -0.38
CA ILE A 141 -9.84 -5.33 1.06
C ILE A 141 -8.41 -5.37 1.62
N THR A 142 -8.07 -4.35 2.40
CA THR A 142 -6.82 -4.33 3.16
C THR A 142 -7.08 -4.72 4.60
N VAL A 143 -6.33 -5.70 5.09
CA VAL A 143 -6.31 -6.08 6.51
C VAL A 143 -4.91 -5.83 7.06
N ILE A 144 -4.83 -5.22 8.24
CA ILE A 144 -3.58 -4.99 8.95
C ILE A 144 -3.65 -5.78 10.26
N PRO A 145 -3.24 -7.06 10.25
CA PRO A 145 -3.31 -7.92 11.43
C PRO A 145 -2.35 -7.49 12.52
N ALA A 146 -1.30 -6.75 12.17
CA ALA A 146 -0.34 -6.23 13.13
C ALA A 146 0.22 -4.89 12.66
N LEU A 147 0.09 -3.89 13.52
CA LEU A 147 0.84 -2.64 13.51
C LEU A 147 1.40 -2.45 14.92
N LEU A 148 2.70 -2.47 15.04
CA LEU A 148 3.43 -2.30 16.29
C LEU A 148 4.06 -0.91 16.32
N ALA A 149 3.86 -0.18 17.41
CA ALA A 149 4.47 1.13 17.61
C ALA A 149 5.21 1.19 18.94
N TRP A 150 6.51 1.48 18.90
CA TRP A 150 7.34 1.74 20.09
C TRP A 150 7.66 3.22 20.17
N GLU A 151 7.43 3.82 21.31
CA GLU A 151 7.75 5.22 21.57
C GLU A 151 8.95 5.37 22.50
N SER A 152 9.75 6.40 22.22
CA SER A 152 10.86 6.82 23.09
C SER A 152 11.12 8.31 22.89
N ASP A 153 10.71 9.12 23.85
CA ASP A 153 10.78 10.59 23.82
C ASP A 153 10.14 11.16 22.54
N PHE A 154 10.94 11.68 21.62
CA PHE A 154 10.51 12.25 20.34
C PHE A 154 10.49 11.23 19.20
N TRP A 155 10.85 9.97 19.46
CA TRP A 155 11.00 8.94 18.45
C TRP A 155 9.87 7.93 18.52
N GLN A 156 9.37 7.56 17.34
CA GLN A 156 8.49 6.42 17.20
C GLN A 156 9.09 5.44 16.17
N TYR A 157 9.07 4.15 16.51
CA TYR A 157 9.46 3.05 15.63
C TYR A 157 8.22 2.24 15.33
N THR A 158 8.00 1.90 14.07
CA THR A 158 6.82 1.16 13.63
C THR A 158 7.20 -0.08 12.85
N ALA A 159 6.37 -1.13 12.99
CA ALA A 159 6.40 -2.29 12.13
C ALA A 159 4.96 -2.69 11.82
N ALA A 160 4.63 -2.85 10.55
CA ALA A 160 3.30 -3.19 10.11
C ALA A 160 3.32 -4.31 9.07
N LEU A 161 2.21 -5.03 8.99
CA LEU A 161 1.98 -6.03 7.95
C LEU A 161 0.60 -5.79 7.29
N PRO A 162 0.47 -4.84 6.36
CA PRO A 162 -0.69 -4.78 5.49
C PRO A 162 -0.78 -6.05 4.61
N ILE A 163 -2.00 -6.56 4.48
CA ILE A 163 -2.32 -7.69 3.62
C ILE A 163 -3.50 -7.26 2.75
N TYR A 164 -3.34 -7.34 1.45
CA TYR A 164 -4.39 -7.05 0.48
C TYR A 164 -4.97 -8.36 -0.03
N ALA A 165 -6.28 -8.52 0.15
CA ALA A 165 -7.01 -9.71 -0.27
C ALA A 165 -7.66 -9.47 -1.64
N PRO A 166 -7.59 -10.42 -2.59
CA PRO A 166 -8.19 -10.29 -3.92
C PRO A 166 -9.70 -10.40 -3.87
N THR A 167 -10.36 -9.34 -3.43
CA THR A 167 -11.81 -9.26 -3.23
C THR A 167 -12.50 -8.33 -4.20
N GLY A 168 -11.74 -7.50 -4.93
CA GLY A 168 -12.25 -6.64 -5.98
C GLY A 168 -12.56 -7.41 -7.26
N ASP A 169 -13.32 -6.78 -8.14
CA ASP A 169 -13.67 -7.38 -9.42
C ASP A 169 -12.44 -7.43 -10.34
N PHE A 170 -12.19 -8.61 -10.91
CA PHE A 170 -11.12 -8.84 -11.87
C PHE A 170 -11.59 -9.74 -13.00
N GLU A 171 -11.37 -9.31 -14.24
CA GLU A 171 -11.62 -10.06 -15.46
C GLU A 171 -10.42 -9.96 -16.39
N VAL A 172 -9.90 -11.12 -16.83
CA VAL A 172 -8.81 -11.17 -17.81
C VAL A 172 -9.29 -10.57 -19.14
N GLY A 173 -8.52 -9.61 -19.65
CA GLY A 173 -8.88 -8.88 -20.86
C GLY A 173 -9.71 -7.62 -20.63
N SER A 174 -10.17 -7.33 -19.41
CA SER A 174 -10.71 -6.03 -19.03
C SER A 174 -9.59 -5.05 -18.72
N LEU A 175 -9.74 -3.80 -19.16
CA LEU A 175 -8.82 -2.71 -18.83
C LEU A 175 -9.12 -2.13 -17.45
N ALA A 176 -10.39 -2.08 -17.06
CA ALA A 176 -10.86 -1.44 -15.83
C ALA A 176 -11.24 -2.49 -14.77
N ASN A 177 -10.24 -3.00 -14.06
CA ASN A 177 -10.42 -3.91 -12.92
C ASN A 177 -10.32 -3.17 -11.60
N THR A 178 -11.25 -3.37 -10.67
CA THR A 178 -11.23 -2.76 -9.33
C THR A 178 -10.39 -3.55 -8.33
N GLY A 179 -9.99 -4.78 -8.68
CA GLY A 179 -9.09 -5.65 -7.93
C GLY A 179 -7.95 -6.17 -8.78
N LEU A 180 -6.92 -6.74 -8.15
CA LEU A 180 -5.72 -7.25 -8.80
C LEU A 180 -5.67 -8.79 -8.87
N ASN A 181 -6.64 -9.50 -8.27
CA ASN A 181 -6.78 -10.96 -8.29
C ASN A 181 -5.60 -11.75 -7.69
N TYR A 182 -4.77 -11.12 -6.87
CA TYR A 182 -3.70 -11.77 -6.13
C TYR A 182 -3.56 -11.20 -4.73
N TRP A 183 -3.05 -12.02 -3.81
CA TRP A 183 -2.72 -11.56 -2.47
C TRP A 183 -1.42 -10.75 -2.50
N THR A 184 -1.40 -9.65 -1.75
CA THR A 184 -0.17 -8.90 -1.50
C THR A 184 0.06 -8.77 -0.01
N PHE A 185 1.31 -9.00 0.40
CA PHE A 185 1.80 -8.86 1.76
C PHE A 185 2.86 -7.77 1.76
N ASP A 186 2.63 -6.69 2.52
CA ASP A 186 3.49 -5.50 2.54
C ASP A 186 4.14 -5.30 3.92
N PRO A 187 5.08 -6.16 4.36
CA PRO A 187 5.81 -5.91 5.59
C PRO A 187 6.55 -4.58 5.48
N THR A 188 6.25 -3.67 6.41
CA THR A 188 6.76 -2.30 6.42
C THR A 188 7.33 -1.97 7.78
N VAL A 189 8.41 -1.20 7.81
CA VAL A 189 8.98 -0.61 9.01
C VAL A 189 9.14 0.88 8.83
N GLY A 190 9.05 1.63 9.93
CA GLY A 190 9.17 3.07 9.91
C GLY A 190 9.92 3.58 11.15
N VAL A 191 10.54 4.72 10.99
CA VAL A 191 11.06 5.53 12.08
C VAL A 191 10.63 6.96 11.87
N SER A 192 10.07 7.58 12.90
CA SER A 192 9.67 8.98 12.89
C SER A 192 10.27 9.70 14.09
N TYR A 193 10.53 10.96 13.89
CA TYR A 193 10.91 11.91 14.90
C TYR A 193 9.89 13.04 14.91
N ASN A 194 9.28 13.28 16.06
CA ASN A 194 8.30 14.34 16.23
C ASN A 194 8.64 15.16 17.48
N ASN A 195 8.93 16.42 17.30
CA ASN A 195 9.18 17.34 18.40
C ASN A 195 8.14 18.48 18.40
N GLU A 196 7.08 18.28 19.12
CA GLU A 196 5.97 19.23 19.25
C GLU A 196 6.41 20.60 19.77
N LYS A 197 7.52 20.68 20.53
CA LYS A 197 7.99 21.94 21.13
C LYS A 197 8.52 22.93 20.09
N ASN A 198 9.08 22.44 18.99
CA ASN A 198 9.64 23.29 17.93
C ASN A 198 8.99 23.04 16.56
N GLY A 199 8.01 22.12 16.47
CA GLY A 199 7.31 21.78 15.25
C GLY A 199 8.12 20.99 14.23
N PHE A 200 9.35 20.56 14.58
CA PHE A 200 10.19 19.77 13.68
C PHE A 200 9.78 18.30 13.70
N ASN A 201 9.41 17.77 12.54
CA ASN A 201 9.10 16.37 12.36
C ASN A 201 9.70 15.82 11.05
N TRP A 202 9.94 14.53 11.01
CA TRP A 202 10.31 13.77 9.83
C TRP A 202 10.04 12.28 10.05
N ALA A 203 9.85 11.54 8.96
CA ALA A 203 9.75 10.10 9.01
C ALA A 203 10.40 9.44 7.79
N ILE A 204 10.86 8.20 7.99
CA ILE A 204 11.33 7.32 6.93
C ILE A 204 10.61 5.99 7.09
N PHE A 205 10.04 5.49 5.99
CA PHE A 205 9.42 4.18 5.91
C PHE A 205 10.10 3.35 4.82
N GLY A 206 10.14 2.06 5.02
CA GLY A 206 10.62 1.11 4.04
C GLY A 206 9.88 -0.21 4.18
N GLY A 207 9.62 -0.86 3.07
CA GLY A 207 8.89 -2.12 3.03
C GLY A 207 9.18 -2.92 1.76
N LEU A 208 8.56 -4.07 1.69
CA LEU A 208 8.62 -4.98 0.54
C LEU A 208 7.19 -5.39 0.19
N SER A 209 6.85 -5.34 -1.10
CA SER A 209 5.61 -5.92 -1.60
C SER A 209 5.86 -7.33 -2.12
N LEU A 210 5.21 -8.30 -1.50
CA LEU A 210 5.30 -9.71 -1.82
C LEU A 210 3.93 -10.18 -2.32
N SER A 211 3.81 -10.42 -3.63
CA SER A 211 2.55 -10.85 -4.24
C SER A 211 2.57 -12.33 -4.58
N THR A 212 1.40 -12.97 -4.51
CA THR A 212 1.21 -14.32 -5.08
C THR A 212 1.13 -14.21 -6.61
N GLU A 213 1.22 -15.35 -7.28
CA GLU A 213 0.92 -15.43 -8.71
C GLU A 213 -0.58 -15.21 -8.96
N ASN A 214 -0.88 -14.62 -10.12
CA ASN A 214 -2.26 -14.38 -10.59
C ASN A 214 -2.78 -15.60 -11.35
#